data_e11e486297fc5e5d9842ec65808539b9
#
_entry.id   e11e486297fc5e5d9842ec65808539b9
#
_cell.length_a   1.000
_cell.length_b   1.000
_cell.length_c   1.000
_cell.angle_alpha   90.00
_cell.angle_beta   90.00
_cell.angle_gamma   90.00
#
_symmetry.space_group_name_H-M   'P 1'
#
loop_
_entity.id
_entity.type
_entity.pdbx_description
1 polymer ?
#
loop_
_entity_poly.entity_id
_entity_poly.type
_entity_poly.pdbx_seq_one_letter_code
_entity_poly.pdbx_strand_id
1 'polypeptide(L)'
;MNTLGIIGGMSPESTAAYYLHINRRVNQIKGGNHSAPLLLHSVEFQHIADCQKSGDWQQAGSLLAQSARTLQNAGAQGILLATNTMH
;
A
#
# COMPACT_ATOMS: atom_id res chain seq x y z
N MET A 1 -7.74 -0.88 -17.51
CA MET A 1 -7.78 -1.13 -16.06
C MET A 1 -7.29 0.10 -15.32
N ASN A 2 -7.99 0.50 -14.28
CA ASN A 2 -7.60 1.66 -13.48
C ASN A 2 -6.37 1.34 -12.63
N THR A 3 -5.53 2.35 -12.40
CA THR A 3 -4.33 2.18 -11.58
C THR A 3 -4.68 2.22 -10.10
N LEU A 4 -4.28 1.18 -9.37
CA LEU A 4 -4.49 1.07 -7.93
C LEU A 4 -3.25 1.56 -7.20
N GLY A 5 -3.44 2.40 -6.19
CA GLY A 5 -2.37 2.83 -5.31
C GLY A 5 -2.32 1.95 -4.07
N ILE A 6 -1.12 1.57 -3.65
CA ILE A 6 -0.91 0.77 -2.45
C ILE A 6 -0.04 1.56 -1.48
N ILE A 7 -0.56 1.78 -0.27
CA ILE A 7 0.26 2.26 0.85
C ILE A 7 0.82 1.02 1.53
N GLY A 8 2.13 0.85 1.46
CA GLY A 8 2.80 -0.32 1.97
C GLY A 8 3.99 0.01 2.85
N GLY A 9 4.78 -1.01 3.17
CA GLY A 9 5.95 -0.88 4.02
C GLY A 9 5.71 -1.25 5.48
N MET A 10 4.50 -1.65 5.83
CA MET A 10 4.10 -1.96 7.21
C MET A 10 3.49 -3.37 7.31
N SER A 11 4.23 -4.44 7.24
CA SER A 11 5.66 -4.60 7.02
C SER A 11 5.99 -4.74 5.54
N PRO A 12 7.29 -4.67 5.16
CA PRO A 12 7.68 -4.89 3.76
C PRO A 12 7.30 -6.28 3.24
N GLU A 13 7.38 -7.31 4.08
CA GLU A 13 7.03 -8.68 3.70
C GLU A 13 5.55 -8.79 3.35
N SER A 14 4.67 -8.17 4.14
CA SER A 14 3.24 -8.15 3.85
C SER A 14 2.97 -7.42 2.55
N THR A 15 3.65 -6.31 2.30
CA THR A 15 3.51 -5.53 1.08
C THR A 15 3.90 -6.35 -0.14
N ALA A 16 5.02 -7.08 -0.07
CA ALA A 16 5.45 -7.95 -1.15
C ALA A 16 4.41 -9.04 -1.43
N ALA A 17 3.82 -9.60 -0.38
CA ALA A 17 2.78 -10.63 -0.53
C ALA A 17 1.53 -10.06 -1.21
N TYR A 18 1.10 -8.85 -0.84
CA TYR A 18 -0.03 -8.19 -1.51
C TYR A 18 0.26 -7.94 -2.99
N TYR A 19 1.45 -7.45 -3.28
CA TYR A 19 1.85 -7.17 -4.66
C TYR A 19 1.78 -8.43 -5.51
N LEU A 20 2.36 -9.52 -5.03
CA LEU A 20 2.36 -10.80 -5.75
C LEU A 20 0.95 -11.36 -5.89
N HIS A 21 0.17 -11.30 -4.82
CA HIS A 21 -1.19 -11.84 -4.83
C HIS A 21 -2.07 -11.13 -5.86
N ILE A 22 -2.03 -9.80 -5.87
CA ILE A 22 -2.83 -9.01 -6.81
C ILE A 22 -2.43 -9.34 -8.25
N ASN A 23 -1.13 -9.39 -8.53
CA ASN A 23 -0.66 -9.67 -9.88
C ASN A 23 -0.97 -11.09 -10.32
N ARG A 24 -0.86 -12.06 -9.42
CA ARG A 24 -1.25 -13.44 -9.72
C ARG A 24 -2.73 -13.55 -10.05
N ARG A 25 -3.56 -12.82 -9.29
CA ARG A 25 -5.01 -12.83 -9.52
C ARG A 25 -5.37 -12.24 -10.88
N VAL A 26 -4.76 -11.10 -11.24
CA VAL A 26 -4.98 -10.50 -12.56
C VAL A 26 -4.53 -11.44 -13.67
N ASN A 27 -3.38 -12.10 -13.49
CA ASN A 27 -2.88 -13.04 -14.49
C ASN A 27 -3.78 -14.25 -14.64
N GLN A 28 -4.35 -14.76 -13.54
CA GLN A 28 -5.30 -15.87 -13.59
C GLN A 28 -6.55 -15.53 -14.41
N ILE A 29 -7.01 -14.29 -14.31
CA ILE A 29 -8.22 -13.84 -14.99
C ILE A 29 -7.94 -13.51 -16.45
N LYS A 30 -6.83 -12.83 -16.74
CA LYS A 30 -6.52 -12.31 -18.08
C LYS A 30 -5.53 -13.15 -18.87
N GLY A 31 -4.71 -13.96 -18.20
CA GLY A 31 -3.73 -14.83 -18.84
C GLY A 31 -2.52 -14.09 -19.39
N GLY A 32 -1.69 -14.80 -20.14
CA GLY A 32 -0.50 -14.24 -20.79
C GLY A 32 0.44 -13.57 -19.80
N ASN A 33 0.90 -12.37 -20.15
CA ASN A 33 1.75 -11.56 -19.30
C ASN A 33 0.99 -10.43 -18.62
N HIS A 34 -0.35 -10.54 -18.55
CA HIS A 34 -1.14 -9.50 -17.91
C HIS A 34 -0.81 -9.40 -16.42
N SER A 35 -0.68 -8.15 -15.96
CA SER A 35 -0.43 -7.82 -14.57
C SER A 35 -1.25 -6.59 -14.21
N ALA A 36 -1.28 -6.25 -12.91
CA ALA A 36 -2.04 -5.09 -12.44
C ALA A 36 -1.22 -3.81 -12.62
N PRO A 37 -1.80 -2.73 -13.15
CA PRO A 37 -1.13 -1.43 -13.11
C PRO A 37 -1.23 -0.89 -11.67
N LEU A 38 -0.08 -0.80 -11.00
CA LEU A 38 -0.01 -0.47 -9.58
C LEU A 38 0.98 0.67 -9.35
N LEU A 39 0.64 1.51 -8.37
CA LEU A 39 1.57 2.46 -7.77
C LEU A 39 1.75 2.04 -6.31
N LEU A 40 2.99 1.91 -5.87
CA LEU A 40 3.31 1.54 -4.50
C LEU A 40 4.05 2.68 -3.83
N HIS A 41 3.53 3.17 -2.71
CA HIS A 41 4.23 4.07 -1.82
C HIS A 41 4.55 3.32 -0.55
N SER A 42 5.83 2.98 -0.38
CA SER A 42 6.29 2.23 0.79
C SER A 42 6.74 3.22 1.86
N VAL A 43 6.04 3.27 2.98
CA VAL A 43 6.36 4.19 4.08
C VAL A 43 7.52 3.65 4.91
N GLU A 44 8.19 4.53 5.66
CA GLU A 44 9.21 4.11 6.62
C GLU A 44 8.50 3.48 7.81
N PHE A 45 8.62 2.15 7.95
CA PHE A 45 7.90 1.41 8.96
C PHE A 45 8.27 1.85 10.38
N GLN A 46 9.53 2.23 10.60
CA GLN A 46 9.98 2.67 11.93
C GLN A 46 9.17 3.87 12.41
N HIS A 47 8.88 4.84 11.54
CA HIS A 47 8.10 6.02 11.92
C HIS A 47 6.69 5.64 12.36
N ILE A 48 6.03 4.75 11.61
CA ILE A 48 4.68 4.30 11.95
C ILE A 48 4.70 3.48 13.25
N ALA A 49 5.68 2.59 13.41
CA ALA A 49 5.82 1.79 14.62
C ALA A 49 6.04 2.66 15.85
N ASP A 50 6.86 3.70 15.72
CA ASP A 50 7.10 4.64 16.81
C ASP A 50 5.82 5.37 17.22
N CYS A 51 5.03 5.80 16.24
CA CYS A 51 3.74 6.46 16.50
C CYS A 51 2.77 5.52 17.21
N GLN A 52 2.71 4.26 16.79
CA GLN A 52 1.84 3.26 17.41
C GLN A 52 2.28 2.99 18.85
N LYS A 53 3.59 2.87 19.08
CA LYS A 53 4.15 2.56 20.39
C LYS A 53 3.90 3.70 21.38
N SER A 54 4.02 4.95 20.93
CA SER A 54 3.81 6.13 21.78
C SER A 54 2.34 6.51 21.91
N GLY A 55 1.46 5.90 21.11
CA GLY A 55 0.05 6.24 21.08
C GLY A 55 -0.26 7.50 20.30
N ASP A 56 0.67 7.98 19.48
CA ASP A 56 0.48 9.18 18.66
C ASP A 56 -0.27 8.81 17.38
N TRP A 57 -1.56 8.49 17.53
CA TRP A 57 -2.41 8.08 16.43
C TRP A 57 -2.67 9.20 15.43
N GLN A 58 -2.64 10.45 15.90
CA GLN A 58 -2.81 11.61 15.03
C GLN A 58 -1.66 11.71 14.04
N GLN A 59 -0.42 11.55 14.51
CA GLN A 59 0.76 11.57 13.64
C GLN A 59 0.76 10.40 12.67
N ALA A 60 0.42 9.21 13.14
CA ALA A 60 0.32 8.04 12.26
C ALA A 60 -0.71 8.28 11.15
N GLY A 61 -1.88 8.80 11.50
CA GLY A 61 -2.91 9.12 10.52
C GLY A 61 -2.45 10.18 9.53
N SER A 62 -1.72 11.19 9.99
CA SER A 62 -1.18 12.24 9.12
C SER A 62 -0.18 11.68 8.11
N LEU A 63 0.70 10.77 8.54
CA LEU A 63 1.68 10.13 7.66
C LEU A 63 0.98 9.28 6.59
N LEU A 64 -0.06 8.53 6.98
CA LEU A 64 -0.80 7.71 6.03
C LEU A 64 -1.61 8.57 5.06
N ALA A 65 -2.20 9.66 5.53
CA ALA A 65 -2.93 10.59 4.66
C ALA A 65 -2.00 11.25 3.64
N GLN A 66 -0.78 11.59 4.06
CA GLN A 66 0.22 12.13 3.15
C GLN A 66 0.61 11.12 2.08
N SER A 67 0.76 9.86 2.47
CA SER A 67 1.05 8.77 1.53
C SER A 67 -0.08 8.62 0.51
N ALA A 68 -1.33 8.68 0.96
CA ALA A 68 -2.49 8.61 0.07
C ALA A 68 -2.50 9.76 -0.94
N ARG A 69 -2.19 10.98 -0.49
CA ARG A 69 -2.11 12.14 -1.39
C ARG A 69 -0.99 11.97 -2.42
N THR A 70 0.15 11.42 -2.01
CA THR A 70 1.26 11.15 -2.92
C THR A 70 0.81 10.20 -4.04
N LEU A 71 0.11 9.14 -3.69
CA LEU A 71 -0.40 8.18 -4.65
C LEU A 71 -1.46 8.80 -5.56
N GLN A 72 -2.36 9.59 -5.01
CA GLN A 72 -3.40 10.27 -5.77
C GLN A 72 -2.78 11.24 -6.77
N ASN A 73 -1.78 12.01 -6.36
CA ASN A 73 -1.07 12.94 -7.23
C ASN A 73 -0.30 12.22 -8.34
N ALA A 74 0.12 10.98 -8.10
CA ALA A 74 0.80 10.17 -9.11
C ALA A 74 -0.17 9.48 -10.07
N GLY A 75 -1.48 9.60 -9.85
CA GLY A 75 -2.49 9.07 -10.75
C GLY A 75 -3.24 7.84 -10.27
N ALA A 76 -3.08 7.44 -9.00
CA ALA A 76 -3.84 6.33 -8.45
C ALA A 76 -5.33 6.70 -8.39
N GLN A 77 -6.18 5.78 -8.81
CA GLN A 77 -7.63 5.96 -8.86
C GLN A 77 -8.35 5.29 -7.70
N GLY A 78 -7.62 4.51 -6.91
CA GLY A 78 -8.08 3.91 -5.67
C GLY A 78 -6.88 3.65 -4.78
N ILE A 79 -7.12 3.55 -3.48
CA ILE A 79 -6.04 3.38 -2.50
C ILE A 79 -6.33 2.13 -1.65
N LEU A 80 -5.32 1.28 -1.53
CA LEU A 80 -5.36 0.11 -0.64
C LEU A 80 -4.28 0.26 0.42
N LEU A 81 -4.65 0.04 1.67
CA LEU A 81 -3.70 -0.01 2.77
C LEU A 81 -3.27 -1.46 2.99
N ALA A 82 -2.03 -1.77 2.62
CA ALA A 82 -1.52 -3.14 2.66
C ALA A 82 -0.74 -3.37 3.95
N THR A 83 -1.44 -3.81 4.99
CA THR A 83 -0.82 -4.13 6.27
C THR A 83 -1.60 -5.22 7.00
N ASN A 84 -0.86 -6.07 7.70
CA ASN A 84 -1.45 -7.06 8.61
C ASN A 84 -1.37 -6.60 10.06
N THR A 85 -0.76 -5.45 10.34
CA THR A 85 -0.53 -4.98 11.70
C THR A 85 -1.67 -4.14 12.24
N MET A 86 -2.66 -3.82 11.41
CA MET A 86 -3.77 -2.94 11.76
C MET A 86 -5.06 -3.71 12.04
N HIS A 87 -4.94 -4.99 12.28
CA HIS A 87 -6.08 -5.84 12.62
C HIS A 87 -6.58 -5.59 14.04
#